data_cfe3766a5fa08cc6294971e0ce4733b2
#
_entry.id   cfe3766a5fa08cc6294971e0ce4733b2
#
_cell.length_a   1.000
_cell.length_b   1.000
_cell.length_c   1.000
_cell.angle_alpha   90.00
_cell.angle_beta   90.00
_cell.angle_gamma   90.00
#
_symmetry.space_group_name_H-M   'P 1'
#
loop_
_entity.id
_entity.type
_entity.pdbx_description
1 polymer ?
#
loop_
_entity_poly.entity_id
_entity_poly.type
_entity_poly.pdbx_seq_one_letter_code
_entity_poly.pdbx_strand_id
1 'polypeptide(L)'
;QTTQKLIWDDAVFVGIDGSTSKVMHSGVKYSERSASQPASTIIKGASLEDIACPISNVYYDEGTTINHKTYGNGWKTRSMYPKTISKDIKQVSLMLPIQIKDVENEYIFVFDVKYEYNHPERLNLGENDNK
;
A
#
# COMPACT_ATOMS: atom_id res chain seq x y z
N GLN A 1 -21.14 -13.76 -19.97
CA GLN A 1 -20.07 -13.33 -19.14
C GLN A 1 -19.91 -11.86 -19.19
N THR A 2 -19.58 -11.31 -18.09
CA THR A 2 -19.72 -9.90 -17.91
C THR A 2 -18.40 -9.24 -17.54
N THR A 3 -18.31 -7.99 -17.90
CA THR A 3 -17.23 -7.12 -17.50
C THR A 3 -17.33 -6.82 -16.02
N GLN A 4 -16.21 -6.84 -15.33
CA GLN A 4 -16.12 -6.49 -13.92
C GLN A 4 -15.42 -5.15 -13.78
N LYS A 5 -15.81 -4.38 -12.78
CA LYS A 5 -15.19 -3.11 -12.47
C LYS A 5 -14.73 -3.09 -11.03
N LEU A 6 -13.47 -2.79 -10.84
CA LEU A 6 -12.90 -2.60 -9.51
C LEU A 6 -13.02 -1.12 -9.16
N ILE A 7 -13.77 -0.83 -8.11
CA ILE A 7 -14.12 0.54 -7.74
C ILE A 7 -13.09 1.04 -6.71
N TRP A 8 -12.07 1.71 -7.21
CA TRP A 8 -10.97 2.15 -6.34
C TRP A 8 -11.39 3.17 -5.29
N ASP A 9 -12.36 4.03 -5.63
CA ASP A 9 -12.79 5.08 -4.69
C ASP A 9 -13.38 4.53 -3.40
N ASP A 10 -13.90 3.31 -3.44
CA ASP A 10 -14.52 2.68 -2.27
C ASP A 10 -13.63 1.61 -1.66
N ALA A 11 -12.42 1.42 -2.16
CA ALA A 11 -11.48 0.47 -1.59
C ALA A 11 -10.94 1.00 -0.26
N VAL A 12 -10.76 0.10 0.71
CA VAL A 12 -10.34 0.48 2.05
C VAL A 12 -9.21 -0.45 2.49
N PHE A 13 -8.18 0.13 3.06
CA PHE A 13 -7.12 -0.62 3.70
C PHE A 13 -7.23 -0.47 5.22
N VAL A 14 -7.12 -1.59 5.94
CA VAL A 14 -7.10 -1.59 7.39
C VAL A 14 -5.69 -1.99 7.83
N GLY A 15 -5.03 -1.09 8.52
CA GLY A 15 -3.65 -1.31 8.96
C GLY A 15 -3.55 -2.17 10.21
N ILE A 16 -2.32 -2.39 10.63
CA ILE A 16 -2.02 -3.25 11.78
C ILE A 16 -2.69 -2.73 13.05
N ASP A 17 -2.77 -1.43 13.20
CA ASP A 17 -3.38 -0.81 14.38
C ASP A 17 -4.90 -0.68 14.28
N GLY A 18 -5.50 -1.20 13.22
CA GLY A 18 -6.93 -1.12 13.01
C GLY A 18 -7.40 0.16 12.34
N SER A 19 -6.51 1.09 12.04
CA SER A 19 -6.91 2.32 11.36
C SER A 19 -7.21 2.05 9.89
N THR A 20 -8.15 2.79 9.35
CA THR A 20 -8.57 2.63 7.96
C THR A 20 -7.97 3.74 7.10
N SER A 21 -7.75 3.43 5.85
CA SER A 21 -7.23 4.38 4.89
C SER A 21 -7.81 4.11 3.52
N LYS A 22 -8.03 5.20 2.78
CA LYS A 22 -8.34 5.11 1.37
C LYS A 22 -7.12 4.54 0.64
N VAL A 23 -7.36 3.95 -0.51
CA VAL A 23 -6.32 3.27 -1.30
C VAL A 23 -6.09 4.01 -2.59
N MET A 24 -4.83 4.19 -2.96
CA MET A 24 -4.45 4.63 -4.31
C MET A 24 -3.82 3.46 -5.04
N HIS A 25 -3.93 3.45 -6.37
CA HIS A 25 -3.33 2.38 -7.16
C HIS A 25 -2.34 2.97 -8.15
N SER A 26 -1.67 2.09 -8.90
CA SER A 26 -0.61 2.47 -9.81
C SER A 26 -1.09 3.50 -10.83
N GLY A 27 -0.25 4.47 -11.14
CA GLY A 27 -0.56 5.53 -12.07
C GLY A 27 -1.15 6.79 -11.45
N VAL A 28 -1.49 6.75 -10.17
CA VAL A 28 -2.00 7.92 -9.47
C VAL A 28 -0.83 8.71 -8.90
N LYS A 29 -0.83 10.03 -9.13
CA LYS A 29 0.20 10.89 -8.59
C LYS A 29 0.03 11.03 -7.08
N TYR A 30 1.14 11.10 -6.36
CA TYR A 30 1.10 11.25 -4.91
C TYR A 30 0.35 12.52 -4.49
N SER A 31 0.47 13.59 -5.26
CA SER A 31 -0.24 14.84 -4.97
C SER A 31 -1.75 14.70 -5.16
N GLU A 32 -2.19 13.69 -5.89
CA GLU A 32 -3.61 13.45 -6.19
C GLU A 32 -4.14 12.23 -5.48
N ARG A 33 -3.45 11.75 -4.45
CA ARG A 33 -3.78 10.48 -3.79
C ARG A 33 -5.17 10.45 -3.16
N SER A 34 -5.71 11.63 -2.83
CA SER A 34 -7.05 11.72 -2.25
C SER A 34 -8.12 12.01 -3.28
N ALA A 35 -7.73 12.22 -4.53
CA ALA A 35 -8.69 12.55 -5.58
C ALA A 35 -9.46 11.30 -6.01
N SER A 36 -10.55 11.52 -6.71
CA SER A 36 -11.34 10.43 -7.27
C SER A 36 -10.52 9.66 -8.31
N GLN A 37 -10.62 8.36 -8.27
CA GLN A 37 -9.92 7.46 -9.17
C GLN A 37 -10.93 6.72 -10.04
N PRO A 38 -10.71 6.67 -11.35
CA PRO A 38 -11.60 5.88 -12.21
C PRO A 38 -11.51 4.40 -11.86
N ALA A 39 -12.61 3.70 -12.05
CA ALA A 39 -12.64 2.26 -11.84
C ALA A 39 -11.76 1.57 -12.88
N SER A 40 -11.16 0.45 -12.49
CA SER A 40 -10.44 -0.42 -13.41
C SER A 40 -11.40 -1.45 -13.97
N THR A 41 -11.40 -1.60 -15.29
CA THR A 41 -12.31 -2.51 -15.98
C THR A 41 -11.57 -3.79 -16.31
N ILE A 42 -12.18 -4.93 -15.97
CA ILE A 42 -11.64 -6.26 -16.28
C ILE A 42 -12.64 -6.94 -17.19
N ILE A 43 -12.29 -7.10 -18.46
CA ILE A 43 -13.18 -7.77 -19.39
C ILE A 43 -13.04 -9.28 -19.26
N LYS A 44 -14.06 -9.98 -19.74
CA LYS A 44 -14.07 -11.43 -19.70
C LYS A 44 -12.80 -12.02 -20.29
N GLY A 45 -12.21 -12.95 -19.56
CA GLY A 45 -11.00 -13.65 -20.02
C GLY A 45 -9.71 -12.88 -19.77
N ALA A 46 -9.81 -11.65 -19.25
CA ALA A 46 -8.63 -10.84 -18.96
C ALA A 46 -8.30 -10.91 -17.48
N SER A 47 -7.13 -10.44 -17.13
CA SER A 47 -6.71 -10.28 -15.74
C SER A 47 -6.15 -8.90 -15.54
N LEU A 48 -6.15 -8.45 -14.29
CA LEU A 48 -5.61 -7.16 -13.89
C LEU A 48 -4.51 -7.38 -12.87
N GLU A 49 -3.35 -6.79 -13.14
CA GLU A 49 -2.29 -6.69 -12.16
C GLU A 49 -2.11 -5.23 -11.80
N ASP A 50 -2.07 -4.95 -10.52
CA ASP A 50 -1.95 -3.57 -10.07
C ASP A 50 -1.26 -3.54 -8.72
N ILE A 51 -0.85 -2.35 -8.32
CA ILE A 51 -0.23 -2.10 -7.03
C ILE A 51 -1.11 -1.12 -6.31
N ALA A 52 -1.49 -1.46 -5.09
CA ALA A 52 -2.33 -0.62 -4.25
C ALA A 52 -1.57 -0.21 -3.00
N CYS A 53 -1.79 1.00 -2.55
CA CYS A 53 -1.10 1.58 -1.41
C CYS A 53 -2.08 2.41 -0.60
N PRO A 54 -2.06 2.28 0.74
CA PRO A 54 -2.86 3.19 1.57
C PRO A 54 -2.37 4.62 1.41
N ILE A 55 -3.28 5.56 1.22
CA ILE A 55 -2.87 6.95 1.04
C ILE A 55 -2.23 7.53 2.29
N SER A 56 -2.52 6.97 3.47
CA SER A 56 -1.92 7.42 4.72
C SER A 56 -0.42 7.17 4.79
N ASN A 57 0.11 6.30 3.92
CA ASN A 57 1.54 6.01 3.88
C ASN A 57 2.33 6.99 3.01
N VAL A 58 1.64 7.90 2.33
CA VAL A 58 2.27 8.84 1.41
C VAL A 58 2.19 10.23 2.00
N TYR A 59 3.31 10.93 2.02
CA TYR A 59 3.35 12.29 2.55
C TYR A 59 4.40 13.12 1.83
N TYR A 60 4.24 14.43 1.91
CA TYR A 60 5.23 15.35 1.37
C TYR A 60 6.14 15.82 2.50
N ASP A 61 7.44 15.65 2.32
CA ASP A 61 8.45 16.13 3.25
C ASP A 61 8.95 17.48 2.74
N GLU A 62 8.79 18.50 3.56
CA GLU A 62 9.23 19.86 3.17
C GLU A 62 10.72 20.03 3.24
N GLY A 63 11.43 19.10 3.85
CA GLY A 63 12.87 19.14 3.91
C GLY A 63 13.41 20.11 4.92
N THR A 64 14.70 20.42 4.79
CA THR A 64 15.41 21.33 5.68
C THR A 64 15.97 22.46 4.84
N THR A 65 15.77 23.70 5.30
CA THR A 65 16.26 24.88 4.60
C THR A 65 17.48 25.42 5.34
N ILE A 66 18.59 25.55 4.62
CA ILE A 66 19.85 26.09 5.12
C ILE A 66 20.34 27.10 4.11
N ASN A 67 20.57 28.32 4.55
CA ASN A 67 21.07 29.41 3.68
C ASN A 67 20.18 29.57 2.44
N HIS A 68 18.87 29.60 2.65
CA HIS A 68 17.88 29.78 1.58
C HIS A 68 17.82 28.63 0.59
N LYS A 69 18.42 27.49 0.90
CA LYS A 69 18.37 26.32 0.03
C LYS A 69 17.74 25.16 0.79
N THR A 70 16.81 24.47 0.13
CA THR A 70 16.07 23.37 0.74
C THR A 70 16.66 22.04 0.32
N TYR A 71 16.84 21.15 1.29
CA TYR A 71 17.40 19.82 1.08
C TYR A 71 16.44 18.77 1.59
N GLY A 72 16.40 17.63 0.91
CA GLY A 72 15.65 16.48 1.35
C GLY A 72 14.14 16.59 1.21
N ASN A 73 13.66 17.60 0.49
CA ASN A 73 12.23 17.75 0.25
C ASN A 73 11.74 16.79 -0.82
N GLY A 74 10.46 16.48 -0.80
CA GLY A 74 9.83 15.68 -1.83
C GLY A 74 8.80 14.72 -1.27
N TRP A 75 8.21 13.94 -2.16
CA TRP A 75 7.23 12.93 -1.79
C TRP A 75 7.93 11.70 -1.25
N LYS A 76 7.40 11.18 -0.14
CA LYS A 76 7.98 10.03 0.56
C LYS A 76 6.89 9.09 0.99
N THR A 77 7.28 7.85 1.28
CA THR A 77 6.36 6.85 1.79
C THR A 77 6.84 6.36 3.14
N ARG A 78 5.87 5.98 3.98
CA ARG A 78 6.15 5.32 5.25
C ARG A 78 6.05 3.81 5.06
N SER A 79 6.76 3.09 5.91
CA SER A 79 6.58 1.64 5.96
C SER A 79 5.17 1.32 6.41
N MET A 80 4.57 0.31 5.80
CA MET A 80 3.25 -0.17 6.21
C MET A 80 3.29 -0.91 7.53
N TYR A 81 4.46 -1.32 7.96
CA TYR A 81 4.62 -2.15 9.14
C TYR A 81 5.59 -1.50 10.11
N PRO A 82 5.35 -1.64 11.43
CA PRO A 82 6.29 -1.10 12.40
C PRO A 82 7.64 -1.80 12.29
N LYS A 83 8.69 -1.07 12.62
CA LYS A 83 10.04 -1.61 12.59
C LYS A 83 10.33 -2.51 13.79
N THR A 84 9.53 -2.41 14.82
CA THR A 84 9.71 -3.21 16.04
C THR A 84 9.25 -4.62 15.78
N ILE A 85 10.09 -5.58 16.14
CA ILE A 85 9.76 -6.98 16.00
C ILE A 85 8.73 -7.35 17.06
N SER A 86 7.69 -8.04 16.63
CA SER A 86 6.68 -8.56 17.52
C SER A 86 6.54 -10.06 17.29
N LYS A 87 6.33 -10.80 18.34
CA LYS A 87 6.06 -12.23 18.23
C LYS A 87 4.62 -12.50 17.88
N ASP A 88 3.75 -11.50 18.05
CA ASP A 88 2.36 -11.67 17.75
C ASP A 88 2.14 -11.58 16.26
N ILE A 89 1.24 -12.40 15.76
CA ILE A 89 0.81 -12.29 14.38
C ILE A 89 -0.18 -11.15 14.30
N LYS A 90 0.09 -10.20 13.43
CA LYS A 90 -0.80 -9.08 13.17
C LYS A 90 -1.48 -9.27 11.83
N GLN A 91 -2.56 -8.58 11.61
CA GLN A 91 -3.30 -8.69 10.36
C GLN A 91 -3.52 -7.32 9.76
N VAL A 92 -3.48 -7.28 8.43
CA VAL A 92 -3.94 -6.14 7.66
C VAL A 92 -4.99 -6.65 6.71
N SER A 93 -5.89 -5.77 6.29
CA SER A 93 -6.99 -6.14 5.39
C SER A 93 -7.11 -5.16 4.26
N LEU A 94 -7.51 -5.67 3.12
CA LEU A 94 -7.79 -4.84 1.94
C LEU A 94 -9.18 -5.21 1.45
N MET A 95 -10.07 -4.24 1.40
CA MET A 95 -11.42 -4.44 0.89
C MET A 95 -11.49 -3.83 -0.49
N LEU A 96 -11.88 -4.63 -1.46
CA LEU A 96 -11.99 -4.22 -2.87
C LEU A 96 -13.42 -4.45 -3.34
N PRO A 97 -14.16 -3.37 -3.64
CA PRO A 97 -15.50 -3.53 -4.22
C PRO A 97 -15.38 -3.83 -5.69
N ILE A 98 -16.06 -4.87 -6.13
CA ILE A 98 -16.08 -5.27 -7.53
C ILE A 98 -17.53 -5.30 -8.00
N GLN A 99 -17.80 -4.54 -9.05
CA GLN A 99 -19.13 -4.43 -9.63
C GLN A 99 -19.24 -5.33 -10.84
N ILE A 100 -20.26 -6.18 -10.84
CA ILE A 100 -20.62 -7.02 -11.96
C ILE A 100 -22.04 -6.67 -12.33
N LYS A 101 -22.23 -6.12 -13.54
CA LYS A 101 -23.52 -5.54 -13.96
C LYS A 101 -23.92 -4.45 -12.97
N ASP A 102 -25.06 -4.56 -12.32
CA ASP A 102 -25.55 -3.58 -11.36
C ASP A 102 -25.31 -3.99 -9.93
N VAL A 103 -24.56 -5.07 -9.69
CA VAL A 103 -24.34 -5.59 -8.35
C VAL A 103 -22.89 -5.36 -7.95
N GLU A 104 -22.72 -4.66 -6.84
CA GLU A 104 -21.39 -4.41 -6.28
C GLU A 104 -21.21 -5.33 -5.06
N ASN A 105 -20.16 -6.12 -5.06
CA ASN A 105 -19.79 -6.98 -3.95
C ASN A 105 -18.47 -6.51 -3.36
N GLU A 106 -18.35 -6.58 -2.05
CA GLU A 106 -17.14 -6.22 -1.35
C GLU A 106 -16.35 -7.48 -1.03
N TYR A 107 -15.13 -7.53 -1.53
CA TYR A 107 -14.23 -8.65 -1.28
C TYR A 107 -13.17 -8.19 -0.28
N ILE A 108 -13.06 -8.93 0.81
CA ILE A 108 -12.13 -8.59 1.87
C ILE A 108 -11.00 -9.61 1.87
N PHE A 109 -9.79 -9.14 1.70
CA PHE A 109 -8.59 -9.96 1.74
C PHE A 109 -7.86 -9.66 3.04
N VAL A 110 -7.61 -10.70 3.83
CA VAL A 110 -6.94 -10.57 5.12
C VAL A 110 -5.56 -11.20 4.99
N PHE A 111 -4.55 -10.44 5.38
CA PHE A 111 -3.16 -10.89 5.29
C PHE A 111 -2.57 -10.94 6.69
N ASP A 112 -1.94 -12.06 7.01
CA ASP A 112 -1.17 -12.19 8.23
C ASP A 112 0.20 -11.57 8.03
N VAL A 113 0.60 -10.73 8.98
CA VAL A 113 1.91 -10.12 8.98
C VAL A 113 2.72 -10.77 10.05
N LYS A 114 3.82 -11.41 9.65
CA LYS A 114 4.67 -12.13 10.55
C LYS A 114 6.09 -11.62 10.40
N TYR A 115 6.73 -11.32 11.52
CA TYR A 115 8.11 -10.87 11.51
C TYR A 115 9.02 -12.06 11.78
N GLU A 116 10.09 -12.15 11.01
CA GLU A 116 11.09 -13.18 11.19
C GLU A 116 12.39 -12.53 11.58
N TYR A 117 13.03 -13.11 12.57
CA TYR A 117 14.31 -12.62 13.02
C TYR A 117 15.43 -13.21 12.14
N ASN A 118 16.22 -12.34 11.53
CA ASN A 118 17.36 -12.75 10.76
C ASN A 118 18.63 -12.46 11.52
N HIS A 119 19.45 -13.48 11.70
CA HIS A 119 20.72 -13.30 12.39
C HIS A 119 21.66 -12.46 11.54
N PRO A 120 22.32 -11.47 12.16
CA PRO A 120 23.24 -10.62 11.41
C PRO A 120 24.34 -11.39 10.67
N GLU A 121 24.82 -12.47 11.25
CA GLU A 121 25.86 -13.25 10.63
C GLU A 121 25.40 -13.89 9.32
N ARG A 122 24.13 -14.04 9.11
CA ARG A 122 23.61 -14.50 7.83
C ARG A 122 23.53 -13.41 6.80
N LEU A 123 23.48 -12.18 7.27
CA LEU A 123 23.36 -11.05 6.39
C LEU A 123 24.69 -10.53 5.92
N ASN A 124 25.75 -10.91 6.65
CA ASN A 124 27.07 -10.47 6.34
C ASN A 124 27.77 -11.33 5.34
N LEU A 125 27.15 -11.91 4.65
CA LEU A 125 27.76 -12.75 3.74
C LEU A 125 28.48 -12.01 2.72
N GLY A 126 29.17 -11.74 3.46
CA GLY A 126 29.54 -10.89 2.93
C GLY A 126 29.61 -10.22 3.58
N GLU A 127 29.76 -10.72 4.50
CA GLU A 127 29.60 -10.12 4.94
C GLU A 127 29.66 -10.03 5.21
N ASN A 128 30.49 -10.44 5.18
CA ASN A 128 30.22 -10.10 5.51
C ASN A 128 29.96 -9.98 5.46
N ASP A 129 30.69 -10.38 5.31
CA ASP A 129 30.15 -9.98 5.34
C ASP A 129 29.90 -9.55 5.43
N ASN A 130 30.71 -9.58 5.33
CA ASN A 130 30.26 -8.98 5.56
C ASN A 130 30.08 -8.74 5.82
N LYS A 131 30.78 -8.83 5.91
CA LYS A 131 30.52 -8.51 6.27
C LYS A 131 30.18 -8.34 6.38
#